data_f2c15a7f37b150cf4b45d49f5b10d473
#
_entry.id   f2c15a7f37b150cf4b45d49f5b10d473
#
_cell.length_a   1.000
_cell.length_b   1.000
_cell.length_c   1.000
_cell.angle_alpha   90.00
_cell.angle_beta   90.00
_cell.angle_gamma   90.00
#
_symmetry.space_group_name_H-M   'P 1'
#
loop_
_entity.id
_entity.type
_entity.pdbx_description
1 polymer ?
#
loop_
_entity_poly.entity_id
_entity_poly.type
_entity_poly.pdbx_seq_one_letter_code
_entity_poly.pdbx_strand_id
1 'polypeptide(L)'
;MKNVLKTFAMLTLLSVVFTACKKENETVEPEKTSRNDVPEFFTEAEESIWGVNQPTLIVMSSSQSRISKPTDLNFNPSRLGELWITNEGTENTGGTTVRIPDIQSSELEYDYRKDANSLHFMALPTALAFSENGDWATSTGILDANRRGGSFTGPALWSDDLDVYAKPSGGNGSHLDMLHGSPYSMGIASESKNAYWVFDGYNKHICRYDFGGDHGAGNADHDDGIIQRFTNISVKKNGSTPSHMLMNEDRTILYAVDGGNNRVLKIDVNSATKKGNLALINEQLAEHSEWNADFEVLIEDEFFNFCGIAISENRMFLSDNTNGNIKCIDLNTDKEIANIETGVEGITGISVYENRIYFVSYNENTLYR
;
A
#
# COMPACT_ATOMS: atom_id res chain seq x y z
N MET A 1 -68.75 57.48 -43.17
CA MET A 1 -68.77 58.78 -42.49
C MET A 1 -67.56 58.88 -41.64
N LYS A 2 -66.80 59.95 -41.85
CA LYS A 2 -65.68 60.53 -41.08
C LYS A 2 -64.36 59.75 -40.98
N ASN A 3 -63.51 60.19 -41.89
CA ASN A 3 -62.03 60.09 -41.83
C ASN A 3 -61.46 60.71 -40.57
N VAL A 4 -60.38 60.07 -40.02
CA VAL A 4 -59.36 60.77 -39.26
C VAL A 4 -58.00 60.21 -39.64
N LEU A 5 -57.29 61.09 -40.31
CA LEU A 5 -55.86 60.96 -40.60
C LEU A 5 -55.08 61.02 -39.31
N LYS A 6 -54.13 60.10 -39.08
CA LYS A 6 -53.09 60.28 -38.05
C LYS A 6 -51.73 60.10 -38.66
N THR A 7 -51.06 61.20 -38.61
CA THR A 7 -49.65 61.44 -38.95
C THR A 7 -48.68 60.51 -38.15
N PHE A 8 -47.80 59.84 -38.83
CA PHE A 8 -46.70 59.07 -38.22
C PHE A 8 -45.49 60.00 -38.15
N ALA A 9 -45.07 60.31 -36.94
CA ALA A 9 -43.78 60.92 -36.69
C ALA A 9 -42.73 59.83 -36.51
N MET A 10 -41.74 59.87 -37.37
CA MET A 10 -40.60 58.92 -37.40
C MET A 10 -39.56 59.39 -36.38
N LEU A 11 -39.47 58.68 -35.26
CA LEU A 11 -38.44 58.89 -34.29
C LEU A 11 -37.29 57.90 -34.56
N THR A 12 -36.18 58.39 -35.07
CA THR A 12 -34.92 57.67 -35.26
C THR A 12 -34.25 57.47 -33.89
N LEU A 13 -34.29 56.24 -33.40
CA LEU A 13 -33.60 55.83 -32.19
C LEU A 13 -32.17 55.38 -32.59
N LEU A 14 -31.19 56.19 -32.19
CA LEU A 14 -29.77 55.87 -32.36
C LEU A 14 -29.38 54.84 -31.27
N SER A 15 -29.30 53.57 -31.60
CA SER A 15 -28.83 52.55 -30.68
C SER A 15 -27.30 52.51 -30.70
N VAL A 16 -26.71 53.03 -29.63
CA VAL A 16 -25.27 52.84 -29.34
C VAL A 16 -25.08 51.41 -28.83
N VAL A 17 -24.46 50.57 -29.66
CA VAL A 17 -24.05 49.24 -29.28
C VAL A 17 -22.75 49.37 -28.44
N PHE A 18 -22.88 49.22 -27.13
CA PHE A 18 -21.74 48.96 -26.27
C PHE A 18 -21.31 47.48 -26.47
N THR A 19 -20.25 47.27 -27.22
CA THR A 19 -19.50 46.02 -27.21
C THR A 19 -18.75 45.92 -25.88
N ALA A 20 -19.36 45.28 -24.89
CA ALA A 20 -18.65 44.83 -23.71
C ALA A 20 -17.73 43.66 -24.14
N CYS A 21 -16.43 43.92 -24.23
CA CYS A 21 -15.44 42.86 -24.22
C CYS A 21 -15.62 42.08 -22.90
N LYS A 22 -16.28 40.94 -22.93
CA LYS A 22 -16.09 39.91 -21.92
C LYS A 22 -14.66 39.42 -22.06
N LYS A 23 -13.79 39.82 -21.11
CA LYS A 23 -12.63 38.99 -20.80
C LYS A 23 -13.18 37.66 -20.33
N GLU A 24 -13.12 36.67 -21.18
CA GLU A 24 -13.16 35.29 -20.73
C GLU A 24 -11.95 35.15 -19.79
N ASN A 25 -12.22 34.93 -18.52
CA ASN A 25 -11.23 34.36 -17.64
C ASN A 25 -11.01 32.95 -18.21
N GLU A 26 -10.01 32.79 -19.04
CA GLU A 26 -9.37 31.51 -19.18
C GLU A 26 -8.95 31.12 -17.78
N THR A 27 -9.68 30.21 -17.16
CA THR A 27 -9.14 29.38 -16.09
C THR A 27 -8.00 28.63 -16.76
N VAL A 28 -6.79 29.14 -16.60
CA VAL A 28 -5.58 28.38 -16.85
C VAL A 28 -5.72 27.18 -15.91
N GLU A 29 -6.12 26.03 -16.47
CA GLU A 29 -5.91 24.76 -15.76
C GLU A 29 -4.43 24.77 -15.41
N PRO A 30 -4.07 24.47 -14.13
CA PRO A 30 -2.67 24.34 -13.80
C PRO A 30 -2.07 23.36 -14.81
N GLU A 31 -1.05 23.79 -15.52
CA GLU A 31 -0.29 22.92 -16.42
C GLU A 31 -0.05 21.64 -15.65
N LYS A 32 -0.56 20.51 -16.18
CA LYS A 32 -0.22 19.20 -15.64
C LYS A 32 1.30 19.16 -15.67
N THR A 33 1.90 19.20 -14.49
CA THR A 33 3.32 19.01 -14.30
C THR A 33 3.75 17.84 -15.19
N SER A 34 4.83 18.01 -15.91
CA SER A 34 5.24 16.98 -16.86
C SER A 34 5.47 15.68 -16.08
N ARG A 35 5.15 14.54 -16.69
CA ARG A 35 5.29 13.23 -16.07
C ARG A 35 6.71 12.90 -15.57
N ASN A 36 7.65 13.76 -15.85
CA ASN A 36 9.05 13.66 -15.46
C ASN A 36 9.40 14.58 -14.27
N ASP A 37 8.39 15.22 -13.67
CA ASP A 37 8.66 16.05 -12.49
C ASP A 37 9.15 15.18 -11.36
N VAL A 38 10.27 15.61 -10.82
CA VAL A 38 10.94 14.95 -9.71
C VAL A 38 10.10 15.18 -8.45
N PRO A 39 9.83 14.16 -7.62
CA PRO A 39 9.22 14.38 -6.29
C PRO A 39 9.96 15.46 -5.51
N GLU A 40 9.25 16.19 -4.66
CA GLU A 40 9.77 17.38 -3.97
C GLU A 40 11.12 17.15 -3.29
N PHE A 41 11.37 16.00 -2.71
CA PHE A 41 12.64 15.72 -2.02
C PHE A 41 13.87 15.67 -2.94
N PHE A 42 13.66 15.72 -4.28
CA PHE A 42 14.73 15.89 -5.26
C PHE A 42 14.80 17.32 -5.81
N THR A 43 13.83 18.17 -5.52
CA THR A 43 13.62 19.43 -6.25
C THR A 43 14.38 20.61 -5.70
N GLU A 44 15.05 20.50 -4.59
CA GLU A 44 15.82 21.63 -4.03
C GLU A 44 17.03 22.02 -4.88
N ALA A 45 17.41 21.22 -5.85
CA ALA A 45 18.42 21.58 -6.82
C ALA A 45 17.77 21.81 -8.18
N GLU A 46 17.75 23.04 -8.65
CA GLU A 46 17.20 23.46 -9.95
C GLU A 46 17.72 22.67 -11.16
N GLU A 47 18.72 21.85 -10.96
CA GLU A 47 19.36 20.99 -11.97
C GLU A 47 19.40 19.53 -11.54
N SER A 48 18.57 19.11 -10.58
CA SER A 48 18.63 17.72 -10.15
C SER A 48 18.12 16.80 -11.26
N ILE A 49 19.06 16.08 -11.80
CA ILE A 49 18.74 14.89 -12.58
C ILE A 49 18.50 13.79 -11.57
N TRP A 50 17.47 13.00 -11.74
CA TRP A 50 17.21 11.79 -10.97
C TRP A 50 18.50 10.98 -10.78
N GLY A 51 18.85 10.70 -9.52
CA GLY A 51 20.04 9.91 -9.20
C GLY A 51 21.38 10.66 -9.23
N VAL A 52 21.40 11.96 -9.51
CA VAL A 52 22.64 12.76 -9.50
C VAL A 52 22.89 13.42 -8.14
N ASN A 53 21.83 13.85 -7.46
CA ASN A 53 21.93 14.43 -6.13
C ASN A 53 21.55 13.41 -5.07
N GLN A 54 22.39 13.28 -4.04
CA GLN A 54 22.01 12.50 -2.87
C GLN A 54 20.90 13.23 -2.12
N PRO A 55 19.84 12.54 -1.71
CA PRO A 55 18.75 13.16 -0.96
C PRO A 55 19.25 13.60 0.42
N THR A 56 18.64 14.64 0.95
CA THR A 56 18.79 14.99 2.36
C THR A 56 17.87 14.09 3.17
N LEU A 57 18.45 13.18 3.95
CA LEU A 57 17.67 12.30 4.82
C LEU A 57 17.36 13.00 6.14
N ILE A 58 16.10 12.90 6.55
CA ILE A 58 15.64 13.40 7.83
C ILE A 58 15.21 12.20 8.70
N VAL A 59 15.87 12.06 9.86
CA VAL A 59 15.46 11.09 10.87
C VAL A 59 14.17 11.57 11.52
N MET A 60 13.08 10.80 11.35
CA MET A 60 11.75 11.12 11.87
C MET A 60 11.45 10.39 13.19
N SER A 61 12.26 9.40 13.58
CA SER A 61 12.07 8.65 14.81
C SER A 61 12.98 9.16 15.94
N SER A 62 12.56 8.90 17.17
CA SER A 62 13.30 9.20 18.38
C SER A 62 13.41 7.95 19.27
N SER A 63 14.14 8.03 20.37
CA SER A 63 14.19 6.95 21.37
C SER A 63 12.81 6.63 22.00
N GLN A 64 11.84 7.51 21.86
CA GLN A 64 10.48 7.33 22.36
C GLN A 64 9.54 6.70 21.34
N SER A 65 9.95 6.61 20.06
CA SER A 65 9.09 6.12 18.99
C SER A 65 8.69 4.65 19.15
N ARG A 66 9.50 3.84 19.86
CA ARG A 66 9.30 2.39 20.01
C ARG A 66 9.29 1.63 18.69
N ILE A 67 9.84 2.21 17.62
CA ILE A 67 10.12 1.52 16.38
C ILE A 67 11.23 0.52 16.64
N SER A 68 10.99 -0.75 16.32
CA SER A 68 11.92 -1.84 16.56
C SER A 68 11.77 -2.93 15.51
N LYS A 69 12.82 -3.15 14.72
CA LYS A 69 12.79 -4.06 13.59
C LYS A 69 11.55 -3.83 12.72
N PRO A 70 11.35 -2.60 12.20
CA PRO A 70 10.17 -2.29 11.42
C PRO A 70 10.20 -3.08 10.12
N THR A 71 9.05 -3.64 9.75
CA THR A 71 8.90 -4.46 8.55
C THR A 71 8.17 -3.76 7.43
N ASP A 72 7.28 -2.82 7.77
CA ASP A 72 6.52 -2.05 6.79
C ASP A 72 6.01 -0.74 7.39
N LEU A 73 5.60 0.19 6.52
CA LEU A 73 4.86 1.40 6.88
C LEU A 73 3.82 1.73 5.81
N ASN A 74 2.69 2.29 6.25
CA ASN A 74 1.67 2.74 5.32
C ASN A 74 0.89 3.92 5.89
N PHE A 75 0.45 4.84 5.02
CA PHE A 75 -0.44 5.93 5.40
C PHE A 75 -1.89 5.44 5.45
N ASN A 76 -2.61 5.87 6.47
CA ASN A 76 -4.04 5.60 6.57
C ASN A 76 -4.81 6.44 5.54
N PRO A 77 -5.54 5.84 4.59
CA PRO A 77 -6.22 6.59 3.55
C PRO A 77 -7.38 7.43 4.07
N SER A 78 -7.92 7.09 5.24
CA SER A 78 -9.06 7.79 5.87
C SER A 78 -8.65 8.92 6.80
N ARG A 79 -7.35 9.00 7.18
CA ARG A 79 -6.82 10.01 8.10
C ARG A 79 -5.54 10.61 7.55
N LEU A 80 -5.69 11.80 6.97
CA LEU A 80 -4.58 12.50 6.30
C LEU A 80 -3.38 12.70 7.24
N GLY A 81 -2.20 12.34 6.75
CA GLY A 81 -0.93 12.46 7.50
C GLY A 81 -0.72 11.39 8.58
N GLU A 82 -1.69 10.50 8.81
CA GLU A 82 -1.53 9.41 9.76
C GLU A 82 -0.72 8.26 9.17
N LEU A 83 0.43 7.96 9.79
CA LEU A 83 1.33 6.89 9.38
C LEU A 83 1.32 5.76 10.41
N TRP A 84 1.22 4.52 9.92
CA TRP A 84 1.38 3.33 10.75
C TRP A 84 2.62 2.54 10.32
N ILE A 85 3.33 1.99 11.31
CA ILE A 85 4.53 1.18 11.13
C ILE A 85 4.32 -0.14 11.86
N THR A 86 4.60 -1.27 11.20
CA THR A 86 4.64 -2.58 11.84
C THR A 86 6.04 -2.90 12.33
N ASN A 87 6.14 -3.41 13.56
CA ASN A 87 7.36 -3.98 14.13
C ASN A 87 7.27 -5.50 14.12
N GLU A 88 8.36 -6.18 13.77
CA GLU A 88 8.42 -7.64 13.65
C GLU A 88 8.03 -8.38 14.95
N GLY A 89 8.52 -7.91 16.08
CA GLY A 89 8.37 -8.62 17.35
C GLY A 89 9.11 -9.96 17.38
N THR A 90 8.46 -10.99 17.92
CA THR A 90 8.98 -12.37 17.96
C THR A 90 7.82 -13.36 17.78
N GLU A 91 8.13 -14.61 17.42
CA GLU A 91 7.14 -15.70 17.39
C GLU A 91 6.39 -15.88 18.70
N ASN A 92 7.03 -15.57 19.82
CA ASN A 92 6.48 -15.78 21.16
C ASN A 92 5.63 -14.61 21.66
N THR A 93 5.84 -13.43 21.12
CA THR A 93 5.20 -12.21 21.59
C THR A 93 4.35 -11.52 20.54
N GLY A 94 4.49 -11.93 19.28
CA GLY A 94 3.89 -11.27 18.12
C GLY A 94 4.48 -9.89 17.83
N GLY A 95 4.05 -9.32 16.73
CA GLY A 95 4.38 -7.97 16.30
C GLY A 95 3.59 -6.89 17.05
N THR A 96 3.87 -5.66 16.66
CA THR A 96 3.23 -4.47 17.22
C THR A 96 3.12 -3.40 16.15
N THR A 97 2.34 -2.35 16.42
CA THR A 97 2.32 -1.17 15.55
C THR A 97 2.77 0.08 16.30
N VAL A 98 3.33 1.01 15.54
CA VAL A 98 3.54 2.40 15.96
C VAL A 98 2.74 3.28 15.01
N ARG A 99 1.85 4.07 15.55
CA ARG A 99 1.05 5.04 14.82
C ARG A 99 1.61 6.44 15.09
N ILE A 100 1.76 7.24 14.03
CA ILE A 100 2.07 8.66 14.08
C ILE A 100 0.83 9.40 13.58
N PRO A 101 0.09 10.12 14.43
CA PRO A 101 -1.18 10.74 14.08
C PRO A 101 -1.10 11.80 12.98
N ASP A 102 0.00 12.55 12.94
CA ASP A 102 0.28 13.58 11.95
C ASP A 102 1.79 13.66 11.70
N ILE A 103 2.20 13.13 10.55
CA ILE A 103 3.60 13.10 10.14
C ILE A 103 4.17 14.48 9.81
N GLN A 104 3.31 15.48 9.61
CA GLN A 104 3.69 16.85 9.29
C GLN A 104 3.84 17.72 10.54
N SER A 105 3.45 17.21 11.71
CA SER A 105 3.60 17.93 12.97
C SER A 105 5.08 18.26 13.24
N SER A 106 5.33 19.46 13.76
CA SER A 106 6.67 19.86 14.24
C SER A 106 7.16 19.05 15.43
N GLU A 107 6.21 18.45 16.18
CA GLU A 107 6.47 17.54 17.30
C GLU A 107 5.70 16.24 17.03
N LEU A 108 6.43 15.19 16.69
CA LEU A 108 5.83 13.89 16.40
C LEU A 108 5.39 13.18 17.66
N GLU A 109 4.16 12.71 17.64
CA GLU A 109 3.60 11.82 18.66
C GLU A 109 3.65 10.37 18.15
N TYR A 110 3.93 9.42 19.07
CA TYR A 110 4.02 8.00 18.76
C TYR A 110 3.07 7.21 19.65
N ASP A 111 2.04 6.61 19.03
CA ASP A 111 1.08 5.75 19.69
C ASP A 111 1.44 4.27 19.42
N TYR A 112 2.12 3.66 20.38
CA TYR A 112 2.50 2.26 20.29
C TYR A 112 1.35 1.37 20.72
N ARG A 113 1.02 0.39 19.87
CA ARG A 113 -0.05 -0.56 20.14
C ARG A 113 0.42 -1.99 19.99
N LYS A 114 -0.11 -2.82 20.85
CA LYS A 114 0.10 -4.26 20.85
C LYS A 114 -1.22 -4.96 21.15
N ASP A 115 -1.67 -5.78 20.21
CA ASP A 115 -2.85 -6.62 20.44
C ASP A 115 -2.58 -7.69 21.50
N ALA A 116 -3.60 -8.05 22.26
CA ALA A 116 -3.50 -9.04 23.35
C ALA A 116 -3.14 -10.44 22.83
N ASN A 117 -3.51 -10.77 21.58
CA ASN A 117 -3.20 -12.04 20.95
C ASN A 117 -2.32 -11.91 19.69
N SER A 118 -1.49 -10.86 19.64
CA SER A 118 -0.59 -10.60 18.52
C SER A 118 0.35 -11.77 18.19
N LEU A 119 0.65 -12.62 19.16
CA LEU A 119 1.46 -13.83 18.94
C LEU A 119 0.80 -14.83 17.98
N HIS A 120 -0.52 -14.75 17.83
CA HIS A 120 -1.28 -15.59 16.90
C HIS A 120 -1.58 -14.85 15.60
N PHE A 121 -2.17 -13.66 15.68
CA PHE A 121 -2.70 -12.93 14.53
C PHE A 121 -1.68 -12.00 13.85
N MET A 122 -0.59 -11.69 14.52
CA MET A 122 0.47 -10.78 14.04
C MET A 122 1.86 -11.34 14.40
N ALA A 123 2.08 -12.66 14.23
CA ALA A 123 3.39 -13.26 14.48
C ALA A 123 4.35 -12.93 13.34
N LEU A 124 5.44 -12.23 13.64
CA LEU A 124 6.43 -11.78 12.66
C LEU A 124 5.77 -11.10 11.44
N PRO A 125 4.97 -10.03 11.63
CA PRO A 125 4.30 -9.37 10.51
C PRO A 125 5.34 -8.87 9.50
N THR A 126 5.09 -9.07 8.22
CA THR A 126 5.97 -8.66 7.12
C THR A 126 5.46 -7.43 6.40
N ALA A 127 4.13 -7.22 6.38
CA ALA A 127 3.52 -6.07 5.74
C ALA A 127 2.16 -5.73 6.37
N LEU A 128 1.70 -4.52 6.11
CA LEU A 128 0.35 -4.04 6.41
C LEU A 128 -0.25 -3.35 5.18
N ALA A 129 -1.57 -3.42 5.03
CA ALA A 129 -2.28 -2.70 3.97
C ALA A 129 -3.63 -2.20 4.49
N PHE A 130 -3.89 -0.90 4.31
CA PHE A 130 -5.19 -0.29 4.61
C PHE A 130 -6.15 -0.44 3.44
N SER A 131 -7.42 -0.60 3.75
CA SER A 131 -8.51 -0.52 2.80
C SER A 131 -9.33 0.76 3.02
N GLU A 132 -10.16 1.09 2.03
CA GLU A 132 -10.97 2.33 2.05
C GLU A 132 -12.14 2.30 3.05
N ASN A 133 -12.48 1.12 3.58
CA ASN A 133 -13.58 0.96 4.54
C ASN A 133 -13.17 1.19 6.01
N GLY A 134 -11.90 1.52 6.28
CA GLY A 134 -11.36 1.70 7.63
C GLY A 134 -10.85 0.41 8.25
N ASP A 135 -10.80 -0.70 7.50
CA ASP A 135 -10.13 -1.91 7.90
C ASP A 135 -8.72 -1.97 7.31
N TRP A 136 -7.88 -2.80 7.87
CA TRP A 136 -6.55 -3.06 7.38
C TRP A 136 -6.15 -4.50 7.68
N ALA A 137 -5.19 -5.02 6.93
CA ALA A 137 -4.76 -6.39 7.13
C ALA A 137 -3.23 -6.49 7.27
N THR A 138 -2.78 -7.56 7.93
CA THR A 138 -1.36 -7.91 8.06
C THR A 138 -1.07 -9.26 7.45
N SER A 139 0.11 -9.37 6.85
CA SER A 139 0.71 -10.66 6.48
C SER A 139 1.63 -11.16 7.58
N THR A 140 1.63 -12.48 7.81
CA THR A 140 2.34 -13.15 8.91
C THR A 140 3.51 -13.97 8.37
N GLY A 141 4.73 -13.58 8.66
CA GLY A 141 5.96 -14.17 8.11
C GLY A 141 6.41 -15.48 8.76
N ILE A 142 5.49 -16.24 9.36
CA ILE A 142 5.76 -17.49 10.09
C ILE A 142 5.09 -18.69 9.43
N LEU A 143 5.61 -19.89 9.67
CA LEU A 143 5.02 -21.14 9.15
C LEU A 143 3.71 -21.48 9.85
N ASP A 144 3.69 -21.45 11.17
CA ASP A 144 2.55 -21.81 11.99
C ASP A 144 2.48 -20.96 13.26
N ALA A 145 1.58 -19.98 13.28
CA ALA A 145 1.34 -19.12 14.42
C ALA A 145 0.78 -19.86 15.65
N ASN A 146 0.22 -21.04 15.46
CA ASN A 146 -0.28 -21.91 16.55
C ASN A 146 0.78 -22.83 17.14
N ARG A 147 1.98 -22.90 16.56
CA ARG A 147 3.09 -23.77 16.97
C ARG A 147 2.71 -25.27 17.05
N ARG A 148 1.84 -25.70 16.17
CA ARG A 148 1.37 -27.10 16.11
C ARG A 148 2.18 -27.95 15.13
N GLY A 149 3.25 -27.37 14.54
CA GLY A 149 4.11 -28.09 13.57
C GLY A 149 3.48 -28.26 12.21
N GLY A 150 2.49 -27.47 11.87
CA GLY A 150 1.80 -27.44 10.58
C GLY A 150 2.24 -26.26 9.70
N SER A 151 1.53 -26.10 8.60
CA SER A 151 1.62 -24.95 7.69
C SER A 151 0.30 -24.18 7.71
N PHE A 152 -0.10 -23.77 8.90
CA PHE A 152 -1.43 -23.26 9.19
C PHE A 152 -1.34 -21.80 9.69
N THR A 153 -1.15 -20.87 8.76
CA THR A 153 -1.22 -19.43 9.04
C THR A 153 -1.67 -18.68 7.78
N GLY A 154 -1.99 -17.42 7.91
CA GLY A 154 -2.39 -16.55 6.82
C GLY A 154 -2.57 -15.10 7.29
N PRO A 155 -3.16 -14.24 6.47
CA PRO A 155 -3.39 -12.85 6.81
C PRO A 155 -4.48 -12.69 7.88
N ALA A 156 -4.38 -11.62 8.66
CA ALA A 156 -5.37 -11.24 9.66
C ALA A 156 -5.92 -9.84 9.36
N LEU A 157 -7.24 -9.68 9.55
CA LEU A 157 -7.99 -8.45 9.35
C LEU A 157 -8.15 -7.69 10.68
N TRP A 158 -8.04 -6.37 10.63
CA TRP A 158 -8.08 -5.47 11.77
C TRP A 158 -8.90 -4.22 11.44
N SER A 159 -9.49 -3.60 12.47
CA SER A 159 -10.09 -2.27 12.35
C SER A 159 -9.04 -1.17 12.56
N ASP A 160 -9.16 -0.06 11.84
CA ASP A 160 -8.37 1.14 12.12
C ASP A 160 -8.98 2.01 13.24
N ASP A 161 -10.16 1.62 13.76
CA ASP A 161 -10.77 2.27 14.92
C ASP A 161 -9.91 2.04 16.17
N LEU A 162 -9.39 3.14 16.70
CA LEU A 162 -8.49 3.13 17.85
C LEU A 162 -9.18 2.72 19.17
N ASP A 163 -10.50 2.67 19.19
CA ASP A 163 -11.28 2.12 20.30
C ASP A 163 -11.54 0.62 20.16
N VAL A 164 -11.22 0.05 19.00
CA VAL A 164 -11.29 -1.39 18.70
C VAL A 164 -9.89 -2.00 18.67
N TYR A 165 -8.99 -1.50 17.81
CA TYR A 165 -7.66 -2.08 17.60
C TYR A 165 -6.78 -2.02 18.86
N ALA A 166 -6.23 -3.19 19.22
CA ALA A 166 -5.36 -3.39 20.37
C ALA A 166 -6.00 -3.00 21.72
N LYS A 167 -7.33 -3.02 21.79
CA LYS A 167 -8.06 -2.96 23.05
C LYS A 167 -8.29 -4.37 23.58
N PRO A 168 -8.36 -4.55 24.92
CA PRO A 168 -8.67 -5.84 25.49
C PRO A 168 -10.08 -6.28 25.06
N SER A 169 -10.16 -7.30 24.22
CA SER A 169 -11.43 -7.91 23.76
C SER A 169 -11.52 -9.39 24.16
N GLY A 170 -10.84 -9.79 25.23
CA GLY A 170 -10.77 -11.19 25.68
C GLY A 170 -9.57 -11.94 25.12
N GLY A 171 -9.60 -13.27 25.16
CA GLY A 171 -8.46 -14.13 24.80
C GLY A 171 -8.07 -14.12 23.33
N ASN A 172 -8.95 -13.64 22.44
CA ASN A 172 -8.70 -13.59 20.99
C ASN A 172 -8.19 -12.24 20.48
N GLY A 173 -7.91 -11.28 21.38
CA GLY A 173 -7.45 -9.96 20.95
C GLY A 173 -8.53 -9.15 20.23
N SER A 174 -8.14 -8.30 19.28
CA SER A 174 -9.02 -7.36 18.57
C SER A 174 -9.08 -7.59 17.06
N HIS A 175 -8.54 -8.71 16.54
CA HIS A 175 -8.68 -9.02 15.13
C HIS A 175 -10.16 -9.12 14.74
N LEU A 176 -10.49 -8.77 13.52
CA LEU A 176 -11.85 -8.90 12.97
C LEU A 176 -12.05 -10.26 12.32
N ASP A 177 -11.01 -10.75 11.65
CA ASP A 177 -10.99 -12.08 11.03
C ASP A 177 -9.55 -12.55 10.77
N MET A 178 -9.38 -13.83 10.46
CA MET A 178 -8.14 -14.43 10.01
C MET A 178 -8.44 -15.62 9.10
N LEU A 179 -7.90 -15.64 7.91
CA LEU A 179 -7.99 -16.78 7.01
C LEU A 179 -6.63 -17.45 6.87
N HIS A 180 -6.60 -18.79 7.03
CA HIS A 180 -5.37 -19.57 6.94
C HIS A 180 -5.03 -19.97 5.50
N GLY A 181 -3.86 -20.56 5.29
CA GLY A 181 -3.50 -21.18 4.02
C GLY A 181 -2.38 -20.50 3.23
N SER A 182 -1.78 -19.43 3.76
CA SER A 182 -0.59 -18.79 3.18
C SER A 182 0.51 -18.63 4.22
N PRO A 183 1.17 -19.71 4.65
CA PRO A 183 2.30 -19.64 5.56
C PRO A 183 3.46 -18.86 4.94
N TYR A 184 4.26 -18.22 5.80
CA TYR A 184 5.31 -17.30 5.33
C TYR A 184 4.75 -16.27 4.36
N SER A 185 3.63 -15.62 4.71
CA SER A 185 3.14 -14.49 3.96
C SER A 185 4.15 -13.35 4.02
N MET A 186 4.68 -12.92 2.87
CA MET A 186 5.78 -11.97 2.80
C MET A 186 5.37 -10.57 2.37
N GLY A 187 4.13 -10.39 2.00
CA GLY A 187 3.55 -9.12 1.56
C GLY A 187 2.04 -9.20 1.48
N ILE A 188 1.39 -8.04 1.56
CA ILE A 188 -0.05 -7.88 1.43
C ILE A 188 -0.37 -6.56 0.73
N ALA A 189 -1.41 -6.56 -0.10
CA ALA A 189 -1.93 -5.36 -0.74
C ALA A 189 -3.45 -5.34 -0.64
N SER A 190 -4.04 -4.21 -0.32
CA SER A 190 -5.50 -4.05 -0.33
C SER A 190 -6.02 -3.98 -1.76
N GLU A 191 -7.11 -4.70 -2.03
CA GLU A 191 -7.87 -4.56 -3.27
C GLU A 191 -9.07 -3.65 -3.03
N SER A 192 -9.98 -4.05 -2.18
CA SER A 192 -11.13 -3.24 -1.78
C SER A 192 -11.83 -3.86 -0.58
N LYS A 193 -12.38 -3.06 0.30
CA LYS A 193 -13.09 -3.53 1.50
C LYS A 193 -12.22 -4.56 2.25
N ASN A 194 -12.74 -5.78 2.41
CA ASN A 194 -12.07 -6.87 3.12
C ASN A 194 -11.35 -7.85 2.18
N ALA A 195 -11.08 -7.44 0.92
CA ALA A 195 -10.34 -8.24 -0.05
C ALA A 195 -8.89 -7.75 -0.17
N TYR A 196 -7.96 -8.70 -0.11
CA TYR A 196 -6.52 -8.43 -0.11
C TYR A 196 -5.76 -9.44 -0.97
N TRP A 197 -4.66 -8.98 -1.56
CA TRP A 197 -3.69 -9.83 -2.23
C TRP A 197 -2.56 -10.18 -1.29
N VAL A 198 -2.12 -11.43 -1.29
CA VAL A 198 -1.15 -11.99 -0.33
C VAL A 198 -0.04 -12.73 -1.09
N PHE A 199 1.19 -12.46 -0.73
CA PHE A 199 2.36 -13.22 -1.18
C PHE A 199 2.53 -14.46 -0.31
N ASP A 200 2.19 -15.63 -0.82
CA ASP A 200 2.33 -16.91 -0.13
C ASP A 200 3.74 -17.49 -0.36
N GLY A 201 4.62 -17.27 0.59
CA GLY A 201 6.03 -17.70 0.47
C GLY A 201 6.23 -19.22 0.64
N TYR A 202 5.28 -19.92 1.25
CA TYR A 202 5.36 -21.39 1.42
C TYR A 202 4.91 -22.11 0.16
N ASN A 203 3.72 -21.84 -0.33
CA ASN A 203 3.18 -22.45 -1.54
C ASN A 203 3.74 -21.80 -2.82
N LYS A 204 4.42 -20.67 -2.70
CA LYS A 204 5.09 -19.91 -3.78
C LYS A 204 4.12 -19.38 -4.82
N HIS A 205 3.00 -18.85 -4.38
CA HIS A 205 1.95 -18.30 -5.22
C HIS A 205 1.57 -16.89 -4.75
N ILE A 206 0.93 -16.15 -5.64
CA ILE A 206 0.11 -14.99 -5.26
C ILE A 206 -1.31 -15.51 -4.99
N CYS A 207 -1.91 -15.02 -3.92
CA CYS A 207 -3.27 -15.39 -3.53
C CYS A 207 -4.12 -14.14 -3.32
N ARG A 208 -5.41 -14.23 -3.62
CA ARG A 208 -6.40 -13.24 -3.23
C ARG A 208 -7.24 -13.82 -2.10
N TYR A 209 -7.35 -13.06 -1.03
CA TYR A 209 -8.16 -13.34 0.13
C TYR A 209 -9.31 -12.36 0.20
N ASP A 210 -10.52 -12.85 0.40
CA ASP A 210 -11.67 -12.05 0.72
C ASP A 210 -12.22 -12.55 2.06
N PHE A 211 -12.11 -11.74 3.08
CA PHE A 211 -12.54 -12.09 4.43
C PHE A 211 -14.07 -12.07 4.59
N GLY A 212 -14.82 -11.55 3.59
CA GLY A 212 -16.25 -11.43 3.68
C GLY A 212 -16.70 -10.34 4.64
N GLY A 213 -17.55 -10.67 5.61
CA GLY A 213 -18.08 -9.72 6.60
C GLY A 213 -17.09 -9.36 7.71
N ASP A 214 -17.39 -8.28 8.43
CA ASP A 214 -16.78 -8.00 9.72
C ASP A 214 -17.57 -8.73 10.81
N HIS A 215 -16.91 -9.64 11.53
CA HIS A 215 -17.51 -10.45 12.58
C HIS A 215 -17.35 -9.85 13.97
N GLY A 216 -16.77 -8.66 14.06
CA GLY A 216 -16.48 -7.93 15.29
C GLY A 216 -15.21 -8.38 15.99
N ALA A 217 -14.66 -7.47 16.79
CA ALA A 217 -13.37 -7.66 17.44
C ALA A 217 -13.30 -8.93 18.31
N GLY A 218 -12.27 -9.75 18.08
CA GLY A 218 -12.04 -11.01 18.80
C GLY A 218 -12.91 -12.17 18.32
N ASN A 219 -13.70 -11.98 17.29
CA ASN A 219 -14.47 -13.02 16.61
C ASN A 219 -13.86 -13.33 15.25
N ALA A 220 -14.26 -14.45 14.66
CA ALA A 220 -13.94 -14.83 13.31
C ALA A 220 -15.04 -15.80 12.82
N ASP A 221 -15.39 -15.69 11.55
CA ASP A 221 -16.26 -16.65 10.87
C ASP A 221 -15.66 -16.92 9.49
N HIS A 222 -14.98 -18.04 9.36
CA HIS A 222 -14.31 -18.41 8.12
C HIS A 222 -15.27 -18.90 7.05
N ASP A 223 -16.55 -19.14 7.39
CA ASP A 223 -17.54 -19.73 6.49
C ASP A 223 -17.86 -18.86 5.27
N ASP A 224 -17.67 -17.55 5.35
CA ASP A 224 -17.84 -16.61 4.24
C ASP A 224 -16.52 -16.25 3.53
N GLY A 225 -15.39 -16.74 4.05
CA GLY A 225 -14.05 -16.46 3.52
C GLY A 225 -13.80 -17.12 2.15
N ILE A 226 -13.13 -16.38 1.25
CA ILE A 226 -12.78 -16.85 -0.09
C ILE A 226 -11.28 -16.78 -0.29
N ILE A 227 -10.67 -17.88 -0.77
CA ILE A 227 -9.25 -17.93 -1.14
C ILE A 227 -9.12 -18.32 -2.61
N GLN A 228 -8.46 -17.45 -3.39
CA GLN A 228 -8.14 -17.67 -4.80
C GLN A 228 -6.62 -17.76 -4.95
N ARG A 229 -6.10 -18.89 -5.46
CA ARG A 229 -4.67 -19.13 -5.67
C ARG A 229 -4.30 -19.03 -7.12
N PHE A 230 -3.39 -18.13 -7.46
CA PHE A 230 -2.90 -17.90 -8.82
C PHE A 230 -1.68 -18.78 -9.07
N THR A 231 -1.91 -20.05 -9.37
CA THR A 231 -0.87 -21.09 -9.44
C THR A 231 0.07 -20.95 -10.63
N ASN A 232 -0.32 -20.20 -11.65
CA ASN A 232 0.57 -19.86 -12.77
C ASN A 232 1.57 -18.74 -12.42
N ILE A 233 1.36 -18.00 -11.32
CA ILE A 233 2.25 -16.92 -10.89
C ILE A 233 3.15 -17.47 -9.78
N SER A 234 4.32 -17.99 -10.17
CA SER A 234 5.27 -18.53 -9.21
C SER A 234 6.18 -17.45 -8.66
N VAL A 235 6.23 -17.36 -7.34
CA VAL A 235 7.05 -16.41 -6.58
C VAL A 235 7.97 -17.11 -5.58
N LYS A 236 8.98 -16.41 -5.09
CA LYS A 236 9.96 -16.96 -4.15
C LYS A 236 10.31 -15.93 -3.07
N LYS A 237 10.15 -16.29 -1.81
CA LYS A 237 10.59 -15.44 -0.70
C LYS A 237 12.11 -15.38 -0.60
N ASN A 238 12.62 -14.25 -0.13
CA ASN A 238 14.04 -14.05 0.16
C ASN A 238 14.30 -14.12 1.67
N GLY A 239 14.56 -15.29 2.20
CA GLY A 239 14.75 -15.45 3.65
C GLY A 239 13.54 -14.97 4.45
N SER A 240 13.76 -14.03 5.35
CA SER A 240 12.72 -13.31 6.12
C SER A 240 12.49 -11.87 5.62
N THR A 241 13.20 -11.45 4.57
CA THR A 241 13.01 -10.13 3.96
C THR A 241 11.59 -10.03 3.38
N PRO A 242 10.81 -8.99 3.70
CA PRO A 242 9.50 -8.78 3.12
C PRO A 242 9.54 -8.69 1.58
N SER A 243 8.44 -9.01 0.96
CA SER A 243 8.19 -8.91 -0.48
C SER A 243 6.88 -8.16 -0.68
N HIS A 244 6.94 -6.84 -0.60
CA HIS A 244 5.74 -6.03 -0.56
C HIS A 244 5.00 -6.01 -1.89
N MET A 245 3.73 -5.71 -1.83
CA MET A 245 2.84 -5.64 -2.99
C MET A 245 1.99 -4.38 -2.92
N LEU A 246 1.54 -3.90 -4.07
CA LEU A 246 0.69 -2.72 -4.16
C LEU A 246 -0.21 -2.79 -5.40
N MET A 247 -1.47 -2.42 -5.26
CA MET A 247 -2.37 -2.20 -6.40
C MET A 247 -2.13 -0.81 -7.00
N ASN A 248 -2.33 -0.69 -8.32
CA ASN A 248 -2.48 0.63 -8.92
C ASN A 248 -3.79 1.29 -8.45
N GLU A 249 -3.93 2.59 -8.69
CA GLU A 249 -5.09 3.38 -8.25
C GLU A 249 -6.42 2.82 -8.80
N ASP A 250 -6.42 2.38 -10.06
CA ASP A 250 -7.60 1.80 -10.71
C ASP A 250 -7.92 0.36 -10.26
N ARG A 251 -7.06 -0.23 -9.43
CA ARG A 251 -7.18 -1.63 -8.95
C ARG A 251 -7.27 -2.67 -10.05
N THR A 252 -6.60 -2.40 -11.17
CA THR A 252 -6.54 -3.28 -12.34
C THR A 252 -5.22 -4.03 -12.45
N ILE A 253 -4.16 -3.49 -11.83
CA ILE A 253 -2.81 -4.05 -11.84
C ILE A 253 -2.33 -4.24 -10.40
N LEU A 254 -1.88 -5.45 -10.10
CA LEU A 254 -1.13 -5.74 -8.89
C LEU A 254 0.36 -5.76 -9.23
N TYR A 255 1.14 -4.95 -8.54
CA TYR A 255 2.59 -5.04 -8.54
C TYR A 255 3.05 -5.86 -7.35
N ALA A 256 3.91 -6.85 -7.58
CA ALA A 256 4.41 -7.73 -6.54
C ALA A 256 5.93 -7.83 -6.59
N VAL A 257 6.58 -7.47 -5.49
CA VAL A 257 8.01 -7.74 -5.31
C VAL A 257 8.20 -9.25 -5.15
N ASP A 258 8.97 -9.86 -6.02
CA ASP A 258 9.38 -11.27 -5.96
C ASP A 258 10.87 -11.32 -5.56
N GLY A 259 11.14 -10.96 -4.29
CA GLY A 259 12.47 -10.69 -3.77
C GLY A 259 13.43 -11.88 -3.87
N GLY A 260 12.94 -13.11 -3.77
CA GLY A 260 13.78 -14.30 -3.91
C GLY A 260 14.17 -14.64 -5.36
N ASN A 261 13.55 -13.97 -6.34
CA ASN A 261 13.90 -14.02 -7.76
C ASN A 261 14.46 -12.69 -8.26
N ASN A 262 14.70 -11.72 -7.38
CA ASN A 262 15.26 -10.40 -7.68
C ASN A 262 14.50 -9.67 -8.81
N ARG A 263 13.16 -9.65 -8.74
CA ARG A 263 12.30 -9.05 -9.75
C ARG A 263 11.03 -8.45 -9.16
N VAL A 264 10.34 -7.64 -9.96
CA VAL A 264 8.99 -7.14 -9.68
C VAL A 264 8.06 -7.62 -10.77
N LEU A 265 6.93 -8.16 -10.39
CA LEU A 265 5.87 -8.62 -11.29
C LEU A 265 4.80 -7.55 -11.45
N LYS A 266 4.23 -7.47 -12.67
CA LYS A 266 3.06 -6.68 -13.02
C LYS A 266 1.97 -7.65 -13.47
N ILE A 267 0.90 -7.73 -12.71
CA ILE A 267 -0.15 -8.74 -12.84
C ILE A 267 -1.45 -8.04 -13.21
N ASP A 268 -2.05 -8.41 -14.34
CA ASP A 268 -3.37 -7.93 -14.76
C ASP A 268 -4.46 -8.73 -14.04
N VAL A 269 -5.04 -8.13 -13.00
CA VAL A 269 -6.07 -8.80 -12.18
C VAL A 269 -7.40 -8.98 -12.93
N ASN A 270 -7.65 -8.18 -13.98
CA ASN A 270 -8.85 -8.33 -14.81
C ASN A 270 -8.78 -9.53 -15.76
N SER A 271 -7.59 -10.06 -16.02
CA SER A 271 -7.40 -11.28 -16.81
C SER A 271 -7.69 -12.56 -16.04
N ALA A 272 -7.99 -12.43 -14.72
CA ALA A 272 -8.16 -13.55 -13.81
C ALA A 272 -9.24 -14.55 -14.29
N THR A 273 -8.87 -15.83 -14.35
CA THR A 273 -9.74 -16.91 -14.79
C THR A 273 -9.66 -18.09 -13.84
N LYS A 274 -10.83 -18.55 -13.37
CA LYS A 274 -10.95 -19.72 -12.49
C LYS A 274 -10.60 -21.01 -13.26
N LYS A 275 -9.74 -21.84 -12.69
CA LYS A 275 -9.34 -23.14 -13.23
C LYS A 275 -10.10 -24.28 -12.60
N GLY A 276 -10.39 -24.20 -11.30
CA GLY A 276 -11.09 -25.24 -10.59
C GLY A 276 -11.22 -24.94 -9.10
N ASN A 277 -11.89 -25.83 -8.39
CA ASN A 277 -11.95 -25.76 -6.94
C ASN A 277 -10.79 -26.56 -6.33
N LEU A 278 -10.27 -26.07 -5.22
CA LEU A 278 -9.29 -26.73 -4.37
C LEU A 278 -9.97 -27.32 -3.14
N ALA A 279 -9.31 -28.29 -2.51
CA ALA A 279 -9.76 -28.78 -1.22
C ALA A 279 -9.74 -27.64 -0.18
N LEU A 280 -10.73 -27.61 0.69
CA LEU A 280 -10.71 -26.73 1.85
C LEU A 280 -9.49 -27.10 2.71
N ILE A 281 -8.85 -26.07 3.25
CA ILE A 281 -7.76 -26.21 4.21
C ILE A 281 -8.34 -26.59 5.59
N ASN A 282 -7.58 -26.50 6.66
CA ASN A 282 -8.04 -26.98 7.98
C ASN A 282 -9.14 -26.10 8.61
N GLU A 283 -9.91 -25.41 7.81
CA GLU A 283 -11.04 -24.58 8.20
C GLU A 283 -12.15 -24.61 7.17
N GLN A 284 -13.34 -24.22 7.56
CA GLN A 284 -14.47 -24.08 6.65
C GLN A 284 -14.35 -22.73 5.93
N LEU A 285 -14.51 -22.76 4.61
CA LEU A 285 -14.45 -21.59 3.73
C LEU A 285 -15.64 -21.60 2.78
N ALA A 286 -16.09 -20.45 2.35
CA ALA A 286 -17.07 -20.32 1.27
C ALA A 286 -16.49 -20.84 -0.05
N GLU A 287 -15.22 -20.52 -0.35
CA GLU A 287 -14.53 -20.98 -1.55
C GLU A 287 -13.02 -21.11 -1.33
N HIS A 288 -12.44 -22.19 -1.86
CA HIS A 288 -11.00 -22.31 -2.08
C HIS A 288 -10.79 -22.79 -3.52
N SER A 289 -10.13 -21.97 -4.34
CA SER A 289 -10.08 -22.20 -5.78
C SER A 289 -8.74 -21.85 -6.40
N GLU A 290 -8.47 -22.48 -7.54
CA GLU A 290 -7.31 -22.27 -8.38
C GLU A 290 -7.66 -21.29 -9.51
N TRP A 291 -6.77 -20.33 -9.76
CA TRP A 291 -6.92 -19.27 -10.74
C TRP A 291 -5.64 -19.08 -11.54
N ASN A 292 -5.77 -18.49 -12.71
CA ASN A 292 -4.68 -17.93 -13.51
C ASN A 292 -4.96 -16.47 -13.79
N ALA A 293 -3.88 -15.68 -13.94
CA ALA A 293 -3.93 -14.32 -14.46
C ALA A 293 -2.73 -14.08 -15.38
N ASP A 294 -2.86 -13.13 -16.28
CA ASP A 294 -1.75 -12.68 -17.12
C ASP A 294 -0.80 -11.82 -16.28
N PHE A 295 0.49 -12.01 -16.47
CA PHE A 295 1.52 -11.24 -15.78
C PHE A 295 2.77 -11.11 -16.63
N GLU A 296 3.56 -10.09 -16.32
CA GLU A 296 4.88 -9.87 -16.91
C GLU A 296 5.90 -9.49 -15.83
N VAL A 297 7.17 -9.60 -16.17
CA VAL A 297 8.26 -9.09 -15.32
C VAL A 297 8.46 -7.61 -15.68
N LEU A 298 8.15 -6.73 -14.75
CA LEU A 298 8.32 -5.28 -14.90
C LEU A 298 9.81 -4.89 -14.91
N ILE A 299 10.54 -5.42 -13.94
CA ILE A 299 11.98 -5.20 -13.77
C ILE A 299 12.61 -6.42 -13.12
N GLU A 300 13.83 -6.73 -13.51
CA GLU A 300 14.69 -7.76 -12.92
C GLU A 300 16.10 -7.21 -12.76
N ASP A 301 16.70 -7.39 -11.58
CA ASP A 301 18.07 -6.96 -11.30
C ASP A 301 18.69 -7.87 -10.24
N GLU A 302 19.67 -8.69 -10.64
CA GLU A 302 20.33 -9.67 -9.76
C GLU A 302 21.15 -9.04 -8.63
N PHE A 303 21.49 -7.75 -8.75
CA PHE A 303 22.27 -7.00 -7.76
C PHE A 303 21.41 -6.17 -6.82
N PHE A 304 20.10 -6.16 -7.03
CA PHE A 304 19.15 -5.38 -6.26
C PHE A 304 18.23 -6.29 -5.43
N ASN A 305 18.31 -6.16 -4.12
CA ASN A 305 17.51 -6.96 -3.19
C ASN A 305 16.14 -6.29 -2.93
N PHE A 306 15.23 -6.45 -3.89
CA PHE A 306 13.89 -5.84 -3.83
C PHE A 306 13.12 -6.23 -2.57
N CYS A 307 12.52 -5.22 -1.90
CA CYS A 307 11.75 -5.41 -0.67
C CYS A 307 10.48 -4.58 -0.63
N GLY A 308 10.58 -3.27 -0.45
CA GLY A 308 9.47 -2.34 -0.36
C GLY A 308 9.07 -1.79 -1.72
N ILE A 309 7.80 -1.36 -1.83
CA ILE A 309 7.22 -0.78 -3.03
C ILE A 309 6.29 0.37 -2.66
N ALA A 310 6.38 1.48 -3.38
CA ALA A 310 5.44 2.59 -3.30
C ALA A 310 5.17 3.15 -4.69
N ILE A 311 3.98 3.70 -4.89
CA ILE A 311 3.61 4.37 -6.14
C ILE A 311 3.11 5.77 -5.82
N SER A 312 3.58 6.74 -6.59
CA SER A 312 3.05 8.09 -6.60
C SER A 312 2.90 8.53 -8.05
N GLU A 313 1.66 8.84 -8.45
CA GLU A 313 1.31 9.11 -9.84
C GLU A 313 1.78 7.97 -10.78
N ASN A 314 2.62 8.29 -11.76
CA ASN A 314 3.17 7.31 -12.70
C ASN A 314 4.58 6.82 -12.31
N ARG A 315 4.95 6.91 -11.04
CA ARG A 315 6.27 6.51 -10.56
C ARG A 315 6.17 5.46 -9.48
N MET A 316 6.93 4.41 -9.67
CA MET A 316 7.11 3.36 -8.67
C MET A 316 8.48 3.52 -8.03
N PHE A 317 8.50 3.45 -6.71
CA PHE A 317 9.71 3.44 -5.90
C PHE A 317 9.91 2.05 -5.31
N LEU A 318 11.10 1.51 -5.47
CA LEU A 318 11.47 0.17 -5.03
C LEU A 318 12.68 0.25 -4.12
N SER A 319 12.61 -0.32 -2.92
CA SER A 319 13.74 -0.31 -1.99
C SER A 319 14.65 -1.53 -2.16
N ASP A 320 15.96 -1.31 -2.01
CA ASP A 320 16.99 -2.35 -1.87
C ASP A 320 17.29 -2.57 -0.38
N ASN A 321 16.89 -3.72 0.12
CA ASN A 321 17.08 -4.06 1.52
C ASN A 321 18.57 -4.20 1.91
N THR A 322 19.46 -4.56 0.98
CA THR A 322 20.87 -4.79 1.26
C THR A 322 21.71 -3.52 1.14
N ASN A 323 21.58 -2.80 0.02
CA ASN A 323 22.47 -1.68 -0.30
C ASN A 323 21.86 -0.33 0.08
N GLY A 324 20.61 -0.30 0.48
CA GLY A 324 19.93 0.95 0.86
C GLY A 324 19.65 1.88 -0.30
N ASN A 325 19.50 1.35 -1.50
CA ASN A 325 19.14 2.12 -2.68
C ASN A 325 17.62 2.17 -2.84
N ILE A 326 17.13 3.21 -3.52
CA ILE A 326 15.74 3.30 -3.95
C ILE A 326 15.73 3.55 -5.45
N LYS A 327 15.23 2.56 -6.23
CA LYS A 327 15.00 2.71 -7.67
C LYS A 327 13.67 3.43 -7.91
N CYS A 328 13.66 4.27 -8.94
CA CYS A 328 12.44 4.87 -9.46
C CYS A 328 12.17 4.38 -10.88
N ILE A 329 10.97 3.85 -11.11
CA ILE A 329 10.51 3.34 -12.39
C ILE A 329 9.40 4.26 -12.91
N ASP A 330 9.49 4.69 -14.16
CA ASP A 330 8.38 5.35 -14.87
C ASP A 330 7.39 4.29 -15.37
N LEU A 331 6.21 4.24 -14.81
CA LEU A 331 5.15 3.27 -15.13
C LEU A 331 4.49 3.49 -16.51
N ASN A 332 4.80 4.57 -17.22
CA ASN A 332 4.33 4.73 -18.60
C ASN A 332 5.26 4.08 -19.61
N THR A 333 6.52 3.95 -19.25
CA THR A 333 7.56 3.40 -20.13
C THR A 333 8.13 2.10 -19.63
N ASP A 334 7.78 1.71 -18.38
CA ASP A 334 8.30 0.57 -17.65
C ASP A 334 9.84 0.59 -17.56
N LYS A 335 10.43 1.82 -17.42
CA LYS A 335 11.89 2.01 -17.38
C LYS A 335 12.33 2.62 -16.07
N GLU A 336 13.51 2.17 -15.61
CA GLU A 336 14.24 2.85 -14.55
C GLU A 336 14.65 4.26 -15.01
N ILE A 337 14.32 5.27 -14.19
CA ILE A 337 14.64 6.68 -14.45
C ILE A 337 15.53 7.28 -13.38
N ALA A 338 15.68 6.62 -12.22
CA ALA A 338 16.55 7.05 -11.15
C ALA A 338 16.95 5.89 -10.23
N ASN A 339 18.11 6.02 -9.59
CA ASN A 339 18.55 5.23 -8.47
C ASN A 339 19.11 6.16 -7.39
N ILE A 340 18.51 6.14 -6.21
CA ILE A 340 18.83 7.00 -5.09
C ILE A 340 19.67 6.20 -4.11
N GLU A 341 20.87 6.66 -3.82
CA GLU A 341 21.73 6.08 -2.81
C GLU A 341 21.45 6.75 -1.45
N THR A 342 20.69 6.08 -0.59
CA THR A 342 20.36 6.62 0.74
C THR A 342 21.49 6.43 1.74
N GLY A 343 22.33 5.44 1.54
CA GLY A 343 23.36 5.02 2.52
C GLY A 343 22.79 4.34 3.77
N VAL A 344 21.50 4.01 3.77
CA VAL A 344 20.81 3.35 4.90
C VAL A 344 20.49 1.91 4.52
N GLU A 345 21.17 0.95 5.13
CA GLU A 345 20.90 -0.48 4.90
C GLU A 345 19.62 -0.95 5.63
N GLY A 346 19.07 -2.07 5.17
CA GLY A 346 17.91 -2.69 5.80
C GLY A 346 16.60 -1.97 5.54
N ILE A 347 16.46 -1.25 4.41
CA ILE A 347 15.18 -0.64 4.04
C ILE A 347 14.17 -1.74 3.77
N THR A 348 13.06 -1.75 4.54
CA THR A 348 11.95 -2.70 4.37
C THR A 348 10.75 -2.01 3.74
N GLY A 349 9.99 -1.26 4.50
CA GLY A 349 8.83 -0.52 4.00
C GLY A 349 9.20 0.83 3.41
N ILE A 350 8.45 1.23 2.38
CA ILE A 350 8.56 2.53 1.72
C ILE A 350 7.15 3.02 1.37
N SER A 351 6.87 4.31 1.57
CA SER A 351 5.60 4.93 1.21
C SER A 351 5.82 6.37 0.78
N VAL A 352 4.90 6.92 -0.01
CA VAL A 352 4.95 8.30 -0.47
C VAL A 352 3.75 9.07 0.09
N TYR A 353 4.01 10.25 0.64
CA TYR A 353 2.98 11.17 1.07
C TYR A 353 3.41 12.60 0.77
N GLU A 354 2.54 13.38 0.10
CA GLU A 354 2.81 14.76 -0.31
C GLU A 354 4.17 14.95 -0.99
N ASN A 355 4.42 14.15 -2.02
CA ASN A 355 5.66 14.16 -2.82
C ASN A 355 6.95 13.89 -2.03
N ARG A 356 6.85 13.28 -0.84
CA ARG A 356 7.98 12.88 -0.03
C ARG A 356 7.99 11.39 0.19
N ILE A 357 9.16 10.79 0.11
CA ILE A 357 9.35 9.37 0.41
C ILE A 357 9.60 9.22 1.90
N TYR A 358 8.89 8.28 2.50
CA TYR A 358 9.10 7.82 3.86
C TYR A 358 9.49 6.35 3.80
N PHE A 359 10.50 5.96 4.57
CA PHE A 359 10.93 4.58 4.64
C PHE A 359 11.42 4.20 6.03
N VAL A 360 11.39 2.92 6.31
CA VAL A 360 11.91 2.38 7.57
C VAL A 360 13.11 1.47 7.33
N SER A 361 14.11 1.60 8.21
CA SER A 361 15.25 0.70 8.27
C SER A 361 15.07 -0.31 9.40
N TYR A 362 15.01 -1.59 9.02
CA TYR A 362 14.98 -2.71 9.95
C TYR A 362 16.26 -2.78 10.81
N ASN A 363 17.40 -2.50 10.19
CA ASN A 363 18.70 -2.57 10.86
C ASN A 363 18.88 -1.46 11.88
N GLU A 364 18.41 -0.26 11.57
CA GLU A 364 18.62 0.93 12.41
C GLU A 364 17.45 1.23 13.34
N ASN A 365 16.31 0.52 13.21
CA ASN A 365 15.09 0.79 13.97
C ASN A 365 14.58 2.23 13.79
N THR A 366 14.64 2.74 12.57
CA THR A 366 14.50 4.17 12.29
C THR A 366 13.52 4.40 11.16
N LEU A 367 12.70 5.45 11.30
CA LEU A 367 11.89 6.06 10.27
C LEU A 367 12.66 7.23 9.67
N TYR A 368 12.74 7.26 8.35
CA TYR A 368 13.35 8.31 7.54
C TYR A 368 12.33 8.97 6.61
N ARG A 369 12.60 10.22 6.31
CA ARG A 369 11.97 10.98 5.23
C ARG A 369 13.04 11.55 4.32
#